data_0954a3139cd1bc53decf4637ae80e997
#
_entry.id   0954a3139cd1bc53decf4637ae80e997
#
_cell.length_a   1.000
_cell.length_b   1.000
_cell.length_c   1.000
_cell.angle_alpha   90.00
_cell.angle_beta   90.00
_cell.angle_gamma   90.00
#
_symmetry.space_group_name_H-M   'P 1'
#
loop_
_entity.id
_entity.type
_entity.pdbx_description
1 polymer ?
#
loop_
_entity_poly.entity_id
_entity_poly.type
_entity_poly.pdbx_seq_one_letter_code
_entity_poly.pdbx_strand_id
1 'polypeptide(L)'
;MQSLTPALTDPDLGFTAFTVQRTTYRRQNGTSVPSVQTLPASGCIHPGTPEMIQLLPEEDRAEEFIVIYTDFALSLGENDGGAEYTAPDRILWNGATWRVVRVRSYAMFGYVQGYAIRIHE
;
A
#
# COMPACT_ATOMS: atom_id res chain seq x y z
N MET A 1 4.03 -19.14 17.64
CA MET A 1 4.51 -17.80 17.30
C MET A 1 3.37 -16.81 17.41
N GLN A 2 3.61 -15.71 18.07
CA GLN A 2 2.54 -14.73 18.28
C GLN A 2 2.38 -13.83 17.07
N SER A 3 1.12 -13.55 16.74
CA SER A 3 0.79 -12.56 15.72
C SER A 3 1.12 -11.15 16.21
N LEU A 4 1.42 -10.23 15.29
CA LEU A 4 1.57 -8.81 15.59
C LEU A 4 0.23 -8.08 15.67
N THR A 5 -0.90 -8.77 15.50
CA THR A 5 -2.22 -8.13 15.51
C THR A 5 -2.46 -7.24 16.74
N PRO A 6 -2.12 -7.65 17.98
CA PRO A 6 -2.29 -6.78 19.15
C PRO A 6 -1.48 -5.50 19.04
N ALA A 7 -0.25 -5.54 18.50
CA ALA A 7 0.56 -4.33 18.30
C ALA A 7 -0.02 -3.44 17.21
N LEU A 8 -0.58 -4.05 16.15
CA LEU A 8 -1.17 -3.30 15.05
C LEU A 8 -2.45 -2.55 15.43
N THR A 9 -3.07 -2.94 16.55
CA THR A 9 -4.29 -2.29 17.03
C THR A 9 -4.04 -1.32 18.18
N ASP A 10 -2.79 -1.10 18.56
CA ASP A 10 -2.42 -0.22 19.67
C ASP A 10 -2.19 1.20 19.16
N PRO A 11 -3.03 2.19 19.55
CA PRO A 11 -2.86 3.57 19.11
C PRO A 11 -1.52 4.20 19.50
N ASP A 12 -0.95 3.76 20.63
CA ASP A 12 0.34 4.26 21.09
C ASP A 12 1.50 3.83 20.18
N LEU A 13 1.29 2.80 19.35
CA LEU A 13 2.26 2.33 18.38
C LEU A 13 2.00 2.86 16.96
N GLY A 14 1.17 3.92 16.84
CA GLY A 14 0.87 4.51 15.54
C GLY A 14 -0.28 3.85 14.80
N PHE A 15 -1.11 3.09 15.53
CA PHE A 15 -2.30 2.48 14.95
C PHE A 15 -3.26 3.53 14.41
N THR A 16 -3.73 3.34 13.19
CA THR A 16 -4.66 4.25 12.54
C THR A 16 -5.49 3.50 11.52
N ALA A 17 -6.67 4.05 11.22
CA ALA A 17 -7.48 3.58 10.12
C ALA A 17 -7.06 4.30 8.84
N PHE A 18 -7.11 3.60 7.73
CA PHE A 18 -6.87 4.18 6.42
C PHE A 18 -7.74 3.47 5.38
N THR A 19 -7.77 4.01 4.17
CA THR A 19 -8.55 3.45 3.08
C THR A 19 -7.62 3.01 1.97
N VAL A 20 -7.86 1.81 1.44
CA VAL A 20 -7.13 1.29 0.29
C VAL A 20 -8.00 1.43 -0.94
N GLN A 21 -7.49 2.05 -1.99
CA GLN A 21 -8.13 2.07 -3.30
C GLN A 21 -7.41 1.08 -4.21
N ARG A 22 -8.14 0.08 -4.67
CA ARG A 22 -7.63 -0.90 -5.61
C ARG A 22 -8.32 -0.71 -6.96
N THR A 23 -7.52 -0.43 -7.98
CA THR A 23 -8.05 -0.16 -9.32
C THR A 23 -7.68 -1.30 -10.25
N THR A 24 -8.68 -1.92 -10.85
CA THR A 24 -8.52 -2.94 -11.87
C THR A 24 -8.98 -2.36 -13.21
N TYR A 25 -8.15 -2.55 -14.23
CA TYR A 25 -8.46 -2.10 -15.58
C TYR A 25 -8.80 -3.29 -16.43
N ARG A 26 -9.93 -3.18 -17.16
CA ARG A 26 -10.33 -4.18 -18.14
C ARG A 26 -10.20 -3.59 -19.53
N ARG A 27 -9.51 -4.30 -20.41
CA ARG A 27 -9.35 -3.88 -21.80
C ARG A 27 -10.57 -4.31 -22.60
N GLN A 28 -11.29 -3.34 -23.14
CA GLN A 28 -12.49 -3.55 -23.97
C GLN A 28 -12.40 -2.69 -25.21
N ASN A 29 -12.52 -3.30 -26.39
CA ASN A 29 -12.55 -2.58 -27.66
C ASN A 29 -11.37 -1.60 -27.81
N GLY A 30 -10.17 -2.02 -27.37
CA GLY A 30 -8.98 -1.18 -27.45
C GLY A 30 -8.88 -0.11 -26.39
N THR A 31 -9.83 -0.05 -25.44
CA THR A 31 -9.86 0.94 -24.37
C THR A 31 -9.76 0.25 -23.01
N SER A 32 -9.02 0.87 -22.07
CA SER A 32 -8.97 0.38 -20.71
C SER A 32 -10.05 1.04 -19.88
N VAL A 33 -10.91 0.22 -19.26
CA VAL A 33 -12.01 0.66 -18.42
C VAL A 33 -11.64 0.42 -16.96
N PRO A 34 -11.53 1.46 -16.11
CA PRO A 34 -11.17 1.29 -14.71
C PRO A 34 -12.36 0.84 -13.87
N SER A 35 -12.08 0.01 -12.86
CA SER A 35 -13.02 -0.34 -11.80
C SER A 35 -12.30 -0.12 -10.48
N VAL A 36 -12.81 0.81 -9.67
CA VAL A 36 -12.17 1.19 -8.40
C VAL A 36 -12.93 0.55 -7.25
N GLN A 37 -12.20 -0.16 -6.42
CA GLN A 37 -12.72 -0.76 -5.20
C GLN A 37 -12.12 -0.01 -4.00
N THR A 38 -12.98 0.41 -3.07
CA THR A 38 -12.56 1.11 -1.85
C THR A 38 -12.69 0.16 -0.69
N LEU A 39 -11.58 -0.09 0.00
CA LEU A 39 -11.50 -1.10 1.06
C LEU A 39 -11.01 -0.44 2.35
N PRO A 40 -11.73 -0.63 3.48
CA PRO A 40 -11.24 -0.15 4.76
C PRO A 40 -10.11 -1.04 5.26
N ALA A 41 -9.12 -0.41 5.90
CA ALA A 41 -8.00 -1.11 6.48
C ALA A 41 -7.51 -0.36 7.71
N SER A 42 -6.62 -0.99 8.46
CA SER A 42 -6.01 -0.38 9.62
C SER A 42 -4.63 -0.99 9.87
N GLY A 43 -3.80 -0.27 10.59
CA GLY A 43 -2.48 -0.72 10.93
C GLY A 43 -1.64 0.40 11.52
N CYS A 44 -0.34 0.18 11.58
CA CYS A 44 0.60 1.19 12.05
C CYS A 44 1.24 1.88 10.86
N ILE A 45 1.19 3.21 10.83
CA ILE A 45 1.79 4.02 9.77
C ILE A 45 2.83 4.93 10.40
N HIS A 46 4.04 4.89 9.85
CA HIS A 46 5.16 5.71 10.33
C HIS A 46 5.76 6.47 9.16
N PRO A 47 6.30 7.67 9.40
CA PRO A 47 7.08 8.36 8.39
C PRO A 47 8.28 7.51 7.98
N GLY A 48 8.67 7.60 6.71
CA GLY A 48 9.89 6.94 6.27
C GLY A 48 11.13 7.60 6.87
N THR A 49 12.15 6.79 7.14
CA THR A 49 13.42 7.29 7.64
C THR A 49 14.44 7.36 6.51
N PRO A 50 15.50 8.21 6.64
CA PRO A 50 16.52 8.29 5.59
C PRO A 50 17.18 6.94 5.28
N GLU A 51 17.32 6.07 6.27
CA GLU A 51 17.92 4.75 6.08
C GLU A 51 17.06 3.85 5.19
N MET A 52 15.77 4.11 5.13
CA MET A 52 14.83 3.31 4.34
C MET A 52 14.76 3.74 2.88
N ILE A 53 15.35 4.88 2.52
CA ILE A 53 15.30 5.39 1.14
C ILE A 53 15.84 4.37 0.14
N GLN A 54 16.88 3.63 0.52
CA GLN A 54 17.49 2.63 -0.35
C GLN A 54 16.55 1.45 -0.64
N LEU A 55 15.49 1.29 0.13
CA LEU A 55 14.50 0.23 -0.08
C LEU A 55 13.44 0.61 -1.12
N LEU A 56 13.42 1.86 -1.55
CA LEU A 56 12.49 2.34 -2.56
C LEU A 56 13.09 2.16 -3.96
N PRO A 57 12.23 2.02 -4.99
CA PRO A 57 12.70 2.13 -6.38
C PRO A 57 13.45 3.46 -6.57
N GLU A 58 14.48 3.45 -7.40
CA GLU A 58 15.36 4.61 -7.57
C GLU A 58 14.60 5.86 -7.98
N GLU A 59 13.59 5.72 -8.84
CA GLU A 59 12.78 6.83 -9.33
C GLU A 59 11.88 7.44 -8.24
N ASP A 60 11.65 6.73 -7.13
CA ASP A 60 10.75 7.17 -6.06
C ASP A 60 11.49 7.72 -4.84
N ARG A 61 12.83 7.72 -4.86
CA ARG A 61 13.63 8.07 -3.65
C ARG A 61 13.54 9.54 -3.25
N ALA A 62 13.16 10.41 -4.15
CA ALA A 62 13.03 11.84 -3.87
C ALA A 62 11.66 12.21 -3.26
N GLU A 63 10.71 11.27 -3.22
CA GLU A 63 9.37 11.54 -2.75
C GLU A 63 9.23 11.30 -1.24
N GLU A 64 8.28 12.03 -0.63
CA GLU A 64 7.89 11.75 0.74
C GLU A 64 7.24 10.36 0.81
N PHE A 65 7.63 9.55 1.78
CA PHE A 65 7.09 8.20 1.87
C PHE A 65 6.75 7.81 3.30
N ILE A 66 5.89 6.81 3.41
CA ILE A 66 5.46 6.23 4.69
C ILE A 66 5.70 4.73 4.67
N VAL A 67 5.83 4.17 5.88
CA VAL A 67 5.94 2.72 6.09
C VAL A 67 4.67 2.26 6.79
N ILE A 68 4.03 1.23 6.25
CA ILE A 68 2.75 0.73 6.73
C ILE A 68 2.94 -0.71 7.20
N TYR A 69 2.52 -0.98 8.43
CA TYR A 69 2.44 -2.34 8.98
C TYR A 69 0.96 -2.66 9.18
N THR A 70 0.45 -3.62 8.43
CA THR A 70 -0.98 -3.93 8.44
C THR A 70 -1.20 -5.42 8.19
N ASP A 71 -2.35 -5.93 8.63
CA ASP A 71 -2.79 -7.28 8.28
C ASP A 71 -3.53 -7.31 6.93
N PHE A 72 -3.78 -6.15 6.34
CA PHE A 72 -4.39 -6.06 5.02
C PHE A 72 -3.38 -6.47 3.93
N ALA A 73 -3.83 -7.27 2.96
CA ALA A 73 -2.96 -7.72 1.87
C ALA A 73 -2.78 -6.63 0.84
N LEU A 74 -1.81 -5.76 1.04
CA LEU A 74 -1.45 -4.73 0.08
C LEU A 74 -0.92 -5.34 -1.21
N SER A 75 -1.16 -4.71 -2.35
CA SER A 75 -0.77 -5.20 -3.66
C SER A 75 0.02 -4.15 -4.44
N LEU A 76 1.07 -4.60 -5.12
CA LEU A 76 1.81 -3.79 -6.09
C LEU A 76 1.15 -3.81 -7.46
N GLY A 77 0.01 -4.51 -7.58
CA GLY A 77 -0.66 -4.68 -8.85
C GLY A 77 -0.19 -5.92 -9.60
N GLU A 78 -0.94 -6.26 -10.62
CA GLU A 78 -0.65 -7.41 -11.47
C GLU A 78 -0.95 -7.04 -12.92
N ASN A 79 -0.03 -7.40 -13.81
CA ASN A 79 -0.22 -7.24 -15.26
C ASN A 79 0.44 -8.42 -15.97
N ASP A 80 -0.38 -9.40 -16.30
CA ASP A 80 0.08 -10.62 -16.99
C ASP A 80 -0.06 -10.55 -18.51
N GLY A 81 -0.42 -9.38 -19.05
CA GLY A 81 -0.67 -9.20 -20.47
C GLY A 81 -2.05 -9.63 -20.94
N GLY A 82 -2.90 -10.08 -20.01
CA GLY A 82 -4.27 -10.48 -20.33
C GLY A 82 -5.23 -9.31 -20.48
N ALA A 83 -6.54 -9.64 -20.48
CA ALA A 83 -7.60 -8.64 -20.64
C ALA A 83 -7.76 -7.72 -19.42
N GLU A 84 -7.27 -8.14 -18.27
CA GLU A 84 -7.34 -7.37 -17.04
C GLU A 84 -5.95 -7.15 -16.46
N TYR A 85 -5.78 -6.00 -15.81
CA TYR A 85 -4.60 -5.74 -14.99
C TYR A 85 -4.99 -4.86 -13.80
N THR A 86 -4.25 -5.02 -12.70
CA THR A 86 -4.49 -4.28 -11.46
C THR A 86 -3.31 -3.34 -11.22
N ALA A 87 -3.60 -2.06 -10.99
CA ALA A 87 -2.59 -1.07 -10.63
C ALA A 87 -2.13 -1.27 -9.18
N PRO A 88 -0.96 -0.72 -8.80
CA PRO A 88 -0.55 -0.72 -7.40
C PRO A 88 -1.60 -0.05 -6.52
N ASP A 89 -1.78 -0.58 -5.30
CA ASP A 89 -2.74 -0.02 -4.35
C ASP A 89 -2.39 1.44 -4.03
N ARG A 90 -3.45 2.23 -3.83
CA ARG A 90 -3.33 3.59 -3.31
C ARG A 90 -3.88 3.62 -1.89
N ILE A 91 -3.21 4.37 -1.03
CA ILE A 91 -3.61 4.55 0.36
C ILE A 91 -4.12 5.96 0.53
N LEU A 92 -5.34 6.09 1.08
CA LEU A 92 -5.89 7.38 1.47
C LEU A 92 -5.73 7.52 2.97
N TRP A 93 -4.84 8.40 3.39
CA TRP A 93 -4.51 8.57 4.79
C TRP A 93 -4.03 9.99 5.07
N ASN A 94 -4.47 10.54 6.20
CA ASN A 94 -4.04 11.86 6.67
C ASN A 94 -4.20 12.97 5.62
N GLY A 95 -5.32 12.92 4.88
CA GLY A 95 -5.63 13.94 3.88
C GLY A 95 -4.79 13.86 2.61
N ALA A 96 -4.03 12.82 2.41
CA ALA A 96 -3.16 12.64 1.25
C ALA A 96 -3.39 11.28 0.61
N THR A 97 -2.95 11.14 -0.63
CA THR A 97 -2.97 9.88 -1.37
C THR A 97 -1.54 9.37 -1.53
N TRP A 98 -1.36 8.08 -1.27
CA TRP A 98 -0.05 7.44 -1.30
C TRP A 98 -0.11 6.23 -2.22
N ARG A 99 0.88 6.05 -3.07
CA ARG A 99 0.97 4.89 -3.96
C ARG A 99 1.94 3.86 -3.38
N VAL A 100 1.48 2.63 -3.23
CA VAL A 100 2.31 1.54 -2.73
C VAL A 100 3.38 1.19 -3.77
N VAL A 101 4.65 1.19 -3.34
CA VAL A 101 5.79 0.96 -4.24
C VAL A 101 6.60 -0.27 -3.84
N ARG A 102 6.41 -0.79 -2.64
CA ARG A 102 7.09 -1.99 -2.16
C ARG A 102 6.22 -2.68 -1.13
N VAL A 103 6.15 -3.99 -1.20
CA VAL A 103 5.42 -4.82 -0.23
C VAL A 103 6.30 -5.98 0.19
N ARG A 104 6.34 -6.22 1.49
CA ARG A 104 7.03 -7.34 2.07
C ARG A 104 6.05 -8.10 2.94
N SER A 105 5.79 -9.36 2.60
CA SER A 105 4.84 -10.17 3.36
C SER A 105 5.52 -10.89 4.50
N TYR A 106 4.97 -10.71 5.69
CA TYR A 106 5.35 -11.45 6.88
C TYR A 106 4.12 -12.22 7.39
N ALA A 107 3.46 -12.93 6.46
CA ALA A 107 2.20 -13.61 6.75
C ALA A 107 2.30 -14.59 7.92
N MET A 108 3.46 -15.24 8.08
CA MET A 108 3.68 -16.15 9.22
C MET A 108 3.65 -15.42 10.56
N PHE A 109 3.87 -14.10 10.56
CA PHE A 109 3.80 -13.27 11.75
C PHE A 109 2.49 -12.45 11.81
N GLY A 110 1.61 -12.61 10.84
CA GLY A 110 0.30 -11.96 10.80
C GLY A 110 0.29 -10.55 10.28
N TYR A 111 1.31 -10.13 9.51
CA TYR A 111 1.32 -8.77 8.97
C TYR A 111 2.05 -8.66 7.63
N VAL A 112 1.85 -7.49 7.00
CA VAL A 112 2.49 -7.07 5.77
C VAL A 112 3.15 -5.73 6.02
N GLN A 113 4.35 -5.53 5.50
CA GLN A 113 5.04 -4.24 5.52
C GLN A 113 4.98 -3.63 4.13
N GLY A 114 4.42 -2.41 4.04
CA GLY A 114 4.33 -1.68 2.77
C GLY A 114 5.07 -0.36 2.84
N TYR A 115 5.64 0.05 1.71
CA TYR A 115 6.21 1.38 1.51
C TYR A 115 5.35 2.08 0.48
N ALA A 116 4.92 3.31 0.78
CA ALA A 116 4.09 4.10 -0.12
C ALA A 116 4.62 5.51 -0.23
N ILE A 117 4.64 6.03 -1.45
CA ILE A 117 5.09 7.40 -1.73
C ILE A 117 3.89 8.31 -1.91
N ARG A 118 4.07 9.59 -1.56
CA ARG A 118 3.01 10.58 -1.71
C ARG A 118 2.78 10.90 -3.18
N ILE A 119 1.51 10.89 -3.57
CA ILE A 119 1.11 11.29 -4.92
C ILE A 119 0.64 12.74 -4.87
N HIS A 120 1.19 13.56 -5.76
CA HIS A 120 0.79 14.95 -5.93
C HIS A 120 -0.10 15.03 -7.18
N GLU A 121 -1.40 15.19 -6.96
CA GLU A 121 -2.37 15.30 -8.04
C GLU A 121 -2.98 16.69 -8.09
#